data_07bdc53b8d8fc03fd81fa8850b746ab8
#
_entry.id   07bdc53b8d8fc03fd81fa8850b746ab8
#
_cell.length_a   1.000
_cell.length_b   1.000
_cell.length_c   1.000
_cell.angle_alpha   90.00
_cell.angle_beta   90.00
_cell.angle_gamma   90.00
#
_symmetry.space_group_name_H-M   'P 1'
#
loop_
_entity.id
_entity.type
_entity.pdbx_description
1 polymer ?
#
loop_
_entity_poly.entity_id
_entity_poly.type
_entity_poly.pdbx_seq_one_letter_code
_entity_poly.pdbx_strand_id
1 'polypeptide(L)'
;MKMKFNWDTGIVLSLVVFIIFIIYIAFFFPHVGSQLVSDRYYEEEMRYQEIINEKKNALKLPVKIKVISLHYGIEITFPPVNHDIHGFFTLFRSSSKNLDFTKSFKILKSSKKILLIPKKFLKKGYYKLIIRWKTNKKYFFEKDIFWN
;
A
#
# COMPACT_ATOMS: atom_id res chain seq x y z
N MET A 1 29.08 49.98 -40.52
CA MET A 1 30.03 48.88 -40.41
C MET A 1 29.33 47.59 -40.86
N LYS A 2 29.57 47.05 -42.08
CA LYS A 2 28.95 45.82 -42.55
C LYS A 2 29.73 44.67 -41.94
N MET A 3 29.20 44.00 -40.95
CA MET A 3 29.76 42.75 -40.42
C MET A 3 29.71 41.70 -41.56
N LYS A 4 30.86 41.33 -42.06
CA LYS A 4 30.96 40.19 -42.99
C LYS A 4 30.72 38.92 -42.16
N PHE A 5 29.65 38.24 -42.43
CA PHE A 5 29.32 36.97 -41.80
C PHE A 5 30.28 35.91 -42.37
N ASN A 6 31.36 35.67 -41.67
CA ASN A 6 32.29 34.60 -41.99
C ASN A 6 31.86 33.32 -41.27
N TRP A 7 32.24 32.16 -41.82
CA TRP A 7 31.95 30.84 -41.21
C TRP A 7 32.37 30.75 -39.73
N ASP A 8 33.56 31.32 -39.42
CA ASP A 8 34.09 31.39 -38.05
C ASP A 8 33.16 32.19 -37.11
N THR A 9 32.60 33.30 -37.60
CA THR A 9 31.64 34.10 -36.84
C THR A 9 30.36 33.33 -36.56
N GLY A 10 29.91 32.46 -37.47
CA GLY A 10 28.78 31.59 -37.31
C GLY A 10 28.97 30.54 -36.19
N ILE A 11 30.16 29.95 -36.15
CA ILE A 11 30.52 28.97 -35.10
C ILE A 11 30.55 29.63 -33.73
N VAL A 12 31.20 30.79 -33.59
CA VAL A 12 31.28 31.53 -32.32
C VAL A 12 29.88 31.93 -31.83
N LEU A 13 29.03 32.43 -32.75
CA LEU A 13 27.64 32.78 -32.37
C LEU A 13 26.83 31.59 -31.91
N SER A 14 26.97 30.44 -32.57
CA SER A 14 26.30 29.19 -32.18
C SER A 14 26.73 28.73 -30.79
N LEU A 15 28.04 28.81 -30.49
CA LEU A 15 28.56 28.48 -29.15
C LEU A 15 28.01 29.41 -28.08
N VAL A 16 27.96 30.71 -28.34
CA VAL A 16 27.39 31.68 -27.36
C VAL A 16 25.91 31.41 -27.10
N VAL A 17 25.13 31.16 -28.14
CA VAL A 17 23.71 30.80 -27.99
C VAL A 17 23.54 29.50 -27.19
N PHE A 18 24.39 28.50 -27.47
CA PHE A 18 24.37 27.25 -26.72
C PHE A 18 24.70 27.43 -25.24
N ILE A 19 25.73 28.22 -24.93
CA ILE A 19 26.08 28.53 -23.52
C ILE A 19 24.93 29.25 -22.81
N ILE A 20 24.32 30.25 -23.44
CA ILE A 20 23.17 30.97 -22.89
C ILE A 20 22.02 30.00 -22.64
N PHE A 21 21.77 29.06 -23.56
CA PHE A 21 20.73 28.05 -23.43
C PHE A 21 20.98 27.11 -22.25
N ILE A 22 22.22 26.65 -22.06
CA ILE A 22 22.59 25.82 -20.90
C ILE A 22 22.43 26.59 -19.58
N ILE A 23 22.87 27.87 -19.54
CA ILE A 23 22.70 28.71 -18.37
C ILE A 23 21.20 28.92 -18.08
N TYR A 24 20.38 29.16 -19.10
CA TYR A 24 18.95 29.28 -18.97
C TYR A 24 18.34 28.03 -18.35
N ILE A 25 18.67 26.84 -18.86
CA ILE A 25 18.20 25.59 -18.29
C ILE A 25 18.65 25.42 -16.83
N ALA A 26 19.90 25.72 -16.54
CA ALA A 26 20.45 25.58 -15.19
C ALA A 26 19.78 26.47 -14.14
N PHE A 27 19.36 27.68 -14.54
CA PHE A 27 18.74 28.65 -13.63
C PHE A 27 17.21 28.59 -13.61
N PHE A 28 16.58 28.29 -14.74
CA PHE A 28 15.11 28.30 -14.86
C PHE A 28 14.45 26.95 -14.70
N PHE A 29 15.18 25.86 -14.95
CA PHE A 29 14.75 24.56 -14.44
C PHE A 29 15.29 24.42 -13.03
N PRO A 30 14.47 24.76 -12.01
CA PRO A 30 14.85 24.40 -10.66
C PRO A 30 15.14 22.91 -10.69
N HIS A 31 16.23 22.52 -10.12
CA HIS A 31 16.53 21.13 -9.84
C HIS A 31 15.23 20.55 -9.31
N VAL A 32 14.58 19.72 -10.10
CA VAL A 32 13.67 18.72 -9.56
C VAL A 32 14.60 17.95 -8.66
N GLY A 33 14.72 18.49 -7.46
CA GLY A 33 15.67 18.01 -6.49
C GLY A 33 15.51 16.51 -6.47
N SER A 34 16.58 15.82 -6.57
CA SER A 34 16.65 14.41 -6.23
C SER A 34 16.26 14.24 -4.75
N GLN A 35 15.01 14.61 -4.40
CA GLN A 35 14.32 14.13 -3.24
C GLN A 35 13.97 12.65 -3.42
N LEU A 36 14.72 11.98 -4.29
CA LEU A 36 14.54 10.59 -4.70
C LEU A 36 15.11 9.60 -3.71
N VAL A 37 15.79 10.06 -2.69
CA VAL A 37 16.17 9.25 -1.54
C VAL A 37 15.72 10.02 -0.30
N SER A 38 14.42 10.30 -0.22
CA SER A 38 13.83 10.91 0.95
C SER A 38 13.65 9.84 2.03
N ASP A 39 13.68 10.28 3.28
CA ASP A 39 13.30 9.47 4.46
C ASP A 39 11.98 8.70 4.22
N ARG A 40 11.14 9.20 3.35
CA ARG A 40 9.89 8.61 2.90
C ARG A 40 10.09 7.27 2.15
N TYR A 41 11.13 7.13 1.32
CA TYR A 41 11.43 5.86 0.64
C TYR A 41 11.85 4.78 1.66
N TYR A 42 12.69 5.14 2.62
CA TYR A 42 13.10 4.22 3.70
C TYR A 42 11.92 3.84 4.59
N GLU A 43 11.03 4.80 4.89
CA GLU A 43 9.82 4.51 5.65
C GLU A 43 8.87 3.58 4.90
N GLU A 44 8.70 3.77 3.60
CA GLU A 44 7.88 2.91 2.74
C GLU A 44 8.50 1.52 2.61
N GLU A 45 9.82 1.42 2.43
CA GLU A 45 10.55 0.16 2.38
C GLU A 45 10.42 -0.61 3.70
N MET A 46 10.63 0.05 4.84
CA MET A 46 10.46 -0.58 6.15
C MET A 46 9.03 -1.04 6.39
N ARG A 47 8.05 -0.23 5.98
CA ARG A 47 6.63 -0.58 6.07
C ARG A 47 6.28 -1.78 5.19
N TYR A 48 6.84 -1.83 3.99
CA TYR A 48 6.68 -2.96 3.08
C TYR A 48 7.32 -4.22 3.65
N GLN A 49 8.51 -4.12 4.22
CA GLN A 49 9.19 -5.23 4.88
C GLN A 49 8.43 -5.75 6.11
N GLU A 50 7.79 -4.86 6.90
CA GLU A 50 6.89 -5.29 7.98
C GLU A 50 5.73 -6.16 7.45
N ILE A 51 5.08 -5.73 6.38
CA ILE A 51 3.97 -6.49 5.77
C ILE A 51 4.44 -7.86 5.30
N ILE A 52 5.62 -7.94 4.68
CA ILE A 52 6.21 -9.23 4.26
C ILE A 52 6.43 -10.14 5.48
N ASN A 53 6.97 -9.61 6.56
CA ASN A 53 7.21 -10.37 7.78
C ASN A 53 5.90 -10.82 8.45
N GLU A 54 4.89 -9.96 8.48
CA GLU A 54 3.56 -10.28 8.98
C GLU A 54 2.88 -11.40 8.15
N LYS A 55 3.02 -11.36 6.81
CA LYS A 55 2.56 -12.43 5.90
C LYS A 55 3.28 -13.75 6.17
N LYS A 56 4.60 -13.70 6.28
CA LYS A 56 5.41 -14.89 6.62
C LYS A 56 5.01 -15.49 7.98
N ASN A 57 4.73 -14.65 8.97
CA ASN A 57 4.24 -15.12 10.27
C ASN A 57 2.90 -15.84 10.14
N ALA A 58 1.96 -15.29 9.35
CA ALA A 58 0.65 -15.91 9.12
C ALA A 58 0.77 -17.26 8.39
N LEU A 59 1.70 -17.38 7.43
CA LEU A 59 1.94 -18.63 6.70
C LEU A 59 2.57 -19.72 7.58
N LYS A 60 3.34 -19.35 8.60
CA LYS A 60 3.98 -20.28 9.55
C LYS A 60 3.04 -20.78 10.65
N LEU A 61 1.82 -20.29 10.72
CA LEU A 61 0.85 -20.76 11.70
C LEU A 61 0.48 -22.22 11.44
N PRO A 62 0.44 -23.07 12.49
CA PRO A 62 0.08 -24.49 12.36
C PRO A 62 -1.36 -24.67 11.88
N VAL A 63 -2.24 -23.77 12.26
CA VAL A 63 -3.63 -23.73 11.79
C VAL A 63 -3.83 -22.40 11.07
N LYS A 64 -4.23 -22.47 9.81
CA LYS A 64 -4.48 -21.28 8.99
C LYS A 64 -5.83 -20.64 9.31
N ILE A 65 -5.95 -19.34 9.08
CA ILE A 65 -7.26 -18.65 9.10
C ILE A 65 -8.19 -19.29 8.07
N LYS A 66 -9.43 -19.57 8.51
CA LYS A 66 -10.52 -19.98 7.62
C LYS A 66 -11.49 -18.82 7.44
N VAL A 67 -11.87 -18.55 6.20
CA VAL A 67 -12.86 -17.54 5.85
C VAL A 67 -13.95 -18.20 5.05
N ILE A 68 -15.17 -18.15 5.56
CA ILE A 68 -16.37 -18.79 5.01
C ILE A 68 -17.44 -17.73 4.80
N SER A 69 -18.03 -17.71 3.61
CA SER A 69 -19.21 -16.87 3.33
C SER A 69 -20.48 -17.65 3.67
N LEU A 70 -21.28 -17.10 4.56
CA LEU A 70 -22.54 -17.66 5.03
C LEU A 70 -23.68 -16.69 4.65
N HIS A 71 -24.91 -17.15 4.56
CA HIS A 71 -26.05 -16.31 4.15
C HIS A 71 -26.31 -15.09 5.04
N TYR A 72 -25.79 -15.06 6.27
CA TYR A 72 -25.88 -13.95 7.22
C TYR A 72 -24.61 -13.10 7.36
N GLY A 73 -23.51 -13.49 6.69
CA GLY A 73 -22.25 -12.74 6.76
C GLY A 73 -21.03 -13.56 6.41
N ILE A 74 -19.85 -12.98 6.64
CA ILE A 74 -18.57 -13.64 6.47
C ILE A 74 -18.04 -14.04 7.84
N GLU A 75 -17.82 -15.32 8.05
CA GLU A 75 -17.23 -15.88 9.24
C GLU A 75 -15.73 -16.10 9.06
N ILE A 76 -14.95 -15.59 10.00
CA ILE A 76 -13.50 -15.70 10.03
C ILE A 76 -13.11 -16.46 11.29
N THR A 77 -12.53 -17.64 11.12
CA THR A 77 -12.03 -18.47 12.21
C THR A 77 -10.53 -18.29 12.33
N PHE A 78 -10.10 -17.79 13.49
CA PHE A 78 -8.68 -17.65 13.82
C PHE A 78 -8.11 -18.96 14.41
N PRO A 79 -6.78 -19.17 14.28
CA PRO A 79 -6.15 -20.31 14.93
C PRO A 79 -6.29 -20.25 16.46
N PRO A 80 -6.29 -21.41 17.14
CA PRO A 80 -6.34 -21.46 18.60
C PRO A 80 -5.06 -20.87 19.18
N VAL A 81 -5.21 -19.78 19.93
CA VAL A 81 -4.10 -19.10 20.63
C VAL A 81 -4.52 -18.81 22.07
N ASN A 82 -3.56 -18.90 22.98
CA ASN A 82 -3.77 -18.64 24.42
C ASN A 82 -3.66 -17.17 24.80
N HIS A 83 -3.84 -16.25 23.85
CA HIS A 83 -3.75 -14.82 24.04
C HIS A 83 -4.96 -14.13 23.43
N ASP A 84 -5.21 -12.91 23.88
CA ASP A 84 -6.18 -12.03 23.23
C ASP A 84 -5.71 -11.71 21.81
N ILE A 85 -6.63 -11.65 20.88
CA ILE A 85 -6.38 -11.24 19.49
C ILE A 85 -6.93 -9.84 19.34
N HIS A 86 -6.06 -8.91 18.99
CA HIS A 86 -6.41 -7.53 18.66
C HIS A 86 -6.05 -7.25 17.22
N GLY A 87 -6.94 -6.60 16.50
CA GLY A 87 -6.64 -6.28 15.12
C GLY A 87 -7.69 -5.43 14.45
N PHE A 88 -7.56 -5.29 13.17
CA PHE A 88 -8.55 -4.69 12.32
C PHE A 88 -8.69 -5.50 11.02
N PHE A 89 -9.86 -5.44 10.46
CA PHE A 89 -10.10 -5.94 9.13
C PHE A 89 -10.56 -4.81 8.21
N THR A 90 -10.18 -4.91 6.95
CA THR A 90 -10.62 -4.01 5.90
C THR A 90 -11.25 -4.83 4.79
N LEU A 91 -12.45 -4.45 4.40
CA LEU A 91 -13.12 -4.91 3.20
C LEU A 91 -12.87 -3.86 2.11
N PHE A 92 -11.97 -4.17 1.21
CA PHE A 92 -11.65 -3.31 0.08
C PHE A 92 -12.49 -3.74 -1.12
N ARG A 93 -13.18 -2.78 -1.74
CA ARG A 93 -13.99 -3.02 -2.93
C ARG A 93 -13.37 -2.37 -4.15
N SER A 94 -12.90 -3.17 -5.09
CA SER A 94 -12.24 -2.69 -6.32
C SER A 94 -13.12 -1.78 -7.19
N SER A 95 -14.45 -1.90 -7.08
CA SER A 95 -15.40 -1.12 -7.89
C SER A 95 -15.74 0.26 -7.32
N SER A 96 -15.40 0.57 -6.05
CA SER A 96 -15.74 1.86 -5.45
C SER A 96 -14.98 2.09 -4.14
N LYS A 97 -14.06 3.05 -4.13
CA LYS A 97 -13.29 3.45 -2.93
C LYS A 97 -14.18 3.91 -1.76
N ASN A 98 -15.35 4.47 -2.06
CA ASN A 98 -16.27 4.99 -1.03
C ASN A 98 -16.96 3.87 -0.23
N LEU A 99 -16.74 2.61 -0.58
CA LEU A 99 -17.32 1.45 0.10
C LEU A 99 -16.27 0.62 0.84
N ASP A 100 -15.08 1.14 0.98
CA ASP A 100 -14.06 0.52 1.81
C ASP A 100 -14.47 0.62 3.27
N PHE A 101 -14.49 -0.49 3.95
CA PHE A 101 -14.94 -0.59 5.33
C PHE A 101 -13.83 -1.18 6.19
N THR A 102 -13.34 -0.40 7.13
CA THR A 102 -12.35 -0.84 8.13
C THR A 102 -12.96 -0.83 9.51
N LYS A 103 -12.78 -1.92 10.25
CA LYS A 103 -13.23 -2.03 11.64
C LYS A 103 -12.21 -2.75 12.49
N SER A 104 -11.98 -2.23 13.68
CA SER A 104 -11.18 -2.90 14.70
C SER A 104 -11.98 -4.00 15.39
N PHE A 105 -11.28 -5.02 15.87
CA PHE A 105 -11.87 -6.11 16.67
C PHE A 105 -10.93 -6.54 17.79
N LYS A 106 -11.54 -7.10 18.82
CA LYS A 106 -10.87 -7.74 19.94
C LYS A 106 -11.56 -9.06 20.24
N ILE A 107 -10.79 -10.15 20.26
CA ILE A 107 -11.27 -11.48 20.62
C ILE A 107 -10.52 -11.89 21.88
N LEU A 108 -11.26 -12.11 22.95
CA LEU A 108 -10.69 -12.47 24.24
C LEU A 108 -10.16 -13.91 24.22
N LYS A 109 -9.18 -14.20 25.09
CA LYS A 109 -8.59 -15.52 25.27
C LYS A 109 -9.63 -16.61 25.50
N SER A 110 -10.62 -16.32 26.33
CA SER A 110 -11.72 -17.24 26.71
C SER A 110 -12.81 -17.40 25.67
N SER A 111 -12.85 -16.56 24.64
CA SER A 111 -13.90 -16.56 23.62
C SER A 111 -13.60 -17.54 22.48
N LYS A 112 -14.65 -17.96 21.77
CA LYS A 112 -14.50 -18.62 20.48
C LYS A 112 -13.68 -17.72 19.55
N LYS A 113 -12.68 -18.27 18.89
CA LYS A 113 -11.77 -17.52 17.99
C LYS A 113 -12.43 -17.23 16.63
N ILE A 114 -13.66 -16.70 16.67
CA ILE A 114 -14.49 -16.44 15.50
C ILE A 114 -14.83 -14.96 15.46
N LEU A 115 -14.64 -14.35 14.30
CA LEU A 115 -15.09 -13.00 13.98
C LEU A 115 -16.15 -13.09 12.90
N LEU A 116 -17.33 -12.52 13.16
CA LEU A 116 -18.39 -12.42 12.18
C LEU A 116 -18.49 -11.01 11.61
N ILE A 117 -18.46 -10.91 10.29
CA ILE A 117 -18.78 -9.68 9.56
C ILE A 117 -20.23 -9.80 9.07
N PRO A 118 -21.19 -9.06 9.67
CA PRO A 118 -22.60 -9.20 9.35
C PRO A 118 -22.92 -8.74 7.92
N LYS A 119 -23.92 -9.37 7.31
CA LYS A 119 -24.44 -9.06 5.98
C LYS A 119 -24.76 -7.57 5.76
N LYS A 120 -25.18 -6.85 6.80
CA LYS A 120 -25.51 -5.41 6.71
C LYS A 120 -24.37 -4.52 6.19
N PHE A 121 -23.12 -4.97 6.31
CA PHE A 121 -21.94 -4.26 5.81
C PHE A 121 -21.51 -4.73 4.41
N LEU A 122 -22.20 -5.71 3.83
CA LEU A 122 -21.84 -6.37 2.60
C LEU A 122 -22.88 -6.03 1.51
N LYS A 123 -22.39 -5.68 0.35
CA LYS A 123 -23.19 -5.56 -0.88
C LYS A 123 -22.70 -6.60 -1.88
N LYS A 124 -23.56 -7.09 -2.74
CA LYS A 124 -23.18 -8.05 -3.78
C LYS A 124 -21.96 -7.56 -4.58
N GLY A 125 -20.93 -8.39 -4.72
CA GLY A 125 -19.74 -8.10 -5.50
C GLY A 125 -18.45 -8.71 -4.95
N TYR A 126 -17.33 -8.31 -5.57
CA TYR A 126 -16.00 -8.76 -5.19
C TYR A 126 -15.40 -7.84 -4.12
N TYR A 127 -14.79 -8.46 -3.13
CA TYR A 127 -14.08 -7.80 -2.05
C TYR A 127 -12.71 -8.43 -1.86
N LYS A 128 -11.73 -7.58 -1.55
CA LYS A 128 -10.48 -8.03 -0.95
C LYS A 128 -10.59 -7.85 0.55
N LEU A 129 -10.64 -8.94 1.27
CA LEU A 129 -10.58 -8.95 2.73
C LEU A 129 -9.12 -8.91 3.16
N ILE A 130 -8.76 -7.89 3.91
CA ILE A 130 -7.45 -7.74 4.54
C ILE A 130 -7.66 -7.81 6.05
N ILE A 131 -6.91 -8.67 6.72
CA ILE A 131 -6.96 -8.81 8.18
C ILE A 131 -5.54 -8.61 8.71
N ARG A 132 -5.37 -7.65 9.61
CA ARG A 132 -4.13 -7.50 10.38
C ARG A 132 -4.45 -7.68 11.85
N TRP A 133 -3.72 -8.57 12.49
CA TRP A 133 -3.94 -8.83 13.91
C TRP A 133 -2.63 -9.04 14.65
N LYS A 134 -2.68 -8.86 15.93
CA LYS A 134 -1.57 -9.03 16.86
C LYS A 134 -1.99 -9.97 17.98
N THR A 135 -1.11 -10.90 18.30
CA THR A 135 -1.06 -11.64 19.54
C THR A 135 0.33 -11.41 20.16
N ASN A 136 1.20 -12.39 20.15
CA ASN A 136 2.63 -12.23 20.48
C ASN A 136 3.42 -11.61 19.32
N LYS A 137 2.96 -11.86 18.08
CA LYS A 137 3.53 -11.32 16.84
C LYS A 137 2.44 -10.62 16.05
N LYS A 138 2.86 -9.82 15.06
CA LYS A 138 1.97 -9.23 14.09
C LYS A 138 1.77 -10.20 12.93
N TYR A 139 0.57 -10.25 12.40
CA TYR A 139 0.16 -11.14 11.32
C TYR A 139 -0.66 -10.37 10.29
N PHE A 140 -0.51 -10.76 9.04
CA PHE A 140 -1.24 -10.21 7.91
C PHE A 140 -1.83 -11.34 7.07
N PHE A 141 -3.10 -11.23 6.73
CA PHE A 141 -3.80 -12.15 5.86
C PHE A 141 -4.65 -11.37 4.86
N GLU A 142 -4.66 -11.82 3.61
CA GLU A 142 -5.51 -11.27 2.58
C GLU A 142 -6.18 -12.40 1.79
N LYS A 143 -7.41 -12.17 1.38
CA LYS A 143 -8.18 -13.11 0.56
C LYS A 143 -9.19 -12.36 -0.28
N ASP A 144 -9.31 -12.74 -1.54
CA ASP A 144 -10.39 -12.27 -2.41
C ASP A 144 -11.65 -13.08 -2.13
N ILE A 145 -12.78 -12.40 -2.00
CA ILE A 145 -14.08 -12.97 -1.64
C ILE A 145 -15.12 -12.43 -2.61
N PHE A 146 -15.99 -13.30 -3.07
CA PHE A 146 -17.21 -12.91 -3.77
C PHE A 146 -18.39 -13.04 -2.82
N TRP A 147 -19.15 -11.96 -2.66
CA TRP A 147 -20.39 -11.95 -1.89
C TRP A 147 -21.58 -11.86 -2.84
N ASN A 148 -22.53 -12.79 -2.71
CA ASN A 148 -23.72 -12.89 -3.55
C ASN A 148 -24.98 -12.41 -2.83
#